data_c7314f06d0f8a26c043c703576e3523f
#
_entry.id   c7314f06d0f8a26c043c703576e3523f
#
_cell.length_a   1.000
_cell.length_b   1.000
_cell.length_c   1.000
_cell.angle_alpha   90.00
_cell.angle_beta   90.00
_cell.angle_gamma   90.00
#
_symmetry.space_group_name_H-M   'P 1'
#
loop_
_entity.id
_entity.type
_entity.pdbx_description
1 polymer ?
#
loop_
_entity_poly.entity_id
_entity_poly.type
_entity_poly.pdbx_seq_one_letter_code
_entity_poly.pdbx_strand_id
1 'polypeptide(L)'
;LVEKDLPGAGGRFVTTSWSRVLRAASDDAGSKPALADLCRTYWYPLYAYLRRQGVSPNDAEDAVQAFFARLLEDGILRHVDPERGRFRGFLLAALRQFMAGRRVYESAAKRKPPGGLVPIELSEGELRYSKELTHHVTPDILYDYTWALALLKRSMDLLRAENQSKGQAERFEAFQGLLTGQSSRSVREIGEELGMTEGA
;
A
#
# COMPACT_ATOMS: atom_id res chain seq x y z
N LEU A 1 -46.36 -7.17 8.37
CA LEU A 1 -45.04 -6.61 8.76
C LEU A 1 -44.04 -7.74 8.67
N VAL A 2 -43.31 -7.80 7.57
CA VAL A 2 -42.20 -8.75 7.37
C VAL A 2 -40.93 -7.93 7.42
N GLU A 3 -40.28 -8.02 8.55
CA GLU A 3 -38.92 -7.50 8.77
C GLU A 3 -37.98 -8.41 7.99
N LYS A 4 -37.46 -7.90 6.88
CA LYS A 4 -36.55 -8.63 5.98
C LYS A 4 -35.13 -8.45 6.53
N ASP A 5 -34.62 -9.51 7.13
CA ASP A 5 -33.24 -9.63 7.59
C ASP A 5 -32.25 -9.15 6.52
N LEU A 6 -31.64 -8.02 6.76
CA LEU A 6 -30.43 -7.60 6.08
C LEU A 6 -29.28 -8.49 6.59
N PRO A 7 -28.49 -9.12 5.72
CA PRO A 7 -27.36 -9.90 6.14
C PRO A 7 -26.37 -9.01 6.89
N GLY A 8 -26.03 -9.43 8.09
CA GLY A 8 -25.32 -8.69 9.12
C GLY A 8 -24.11 -7.95 8.64
N ALA A 9 -24.09 -6.67 8.95
CA ALA A 9 -22.91 -5.79 8.90
C ALA A 9 -21.86 -6.24 9.93
N GLY A 10 -21.24 -7.39 9.70
CA GLY A 10 -20.22 -7.99 10.55
C GLY A 10 -18.99 -8.50 9.77
N GLY A 11 -18.94 -8.28 8.46
CA GLY A 11 -17.75 -8.55 7.67
C GLY A 11 -16.64 -7.59 8.08
N ARG A 12 -15.79 -8.01 9.03
CA ARG A 12 -14.48 -7.39 9.23
C ARG A 12 -13.79 -7.40 7.87
N PHE A 13 -13.73 -6.26 7.21
CA PHE A 13 -12.84 -6.08 6.07
C PHE A 13 -11.44 -6.39 6.56
N VAL A 14 -10.95 -7.58 6.25
CA VAL A 14 -9.57 -7.97 6.50
C VAL A 14 -8.71 -7.18 5.51
N THR A 15 -8.45 -5.94 5.84
CA THR A 15 -7.72 -4.98 5.02
C THR A 15 -6.22 -5.28 4.91
N THR A 16 -5.74 -6.25 5.70
CA THR A 16 -4.36 -6.74 5.64
C THR A 16 -4.38 -8.19 5.18
N SER A 17 -3.68 -8.50 4.10
CA SER A 17 -3.41 -9.88 3.73
C SER A 17 -2.34 -10.45 4.67
N TRP A 18 -2.74 -10.89 5.86
CA TRP A 18 -1.86 -11.49 6.84
C TRP A 18 -1.07 -12.68 6.31
N SER A 19 -1.66 -13.46 5.39
CA SER A 19 -0.96 -14.54 4.71
C SER A 19 0.30 -14.06 3.97
N ARG A 20 0.29 -12.84 3.41
CA ARG A 20 1.47 -12.24 2.77
C ARG A 20 2.50 -11.76 3.79
N VAL A 21 2.07 -11.16 4.88
CA VAL A 21 2.95 -10.72 5.96
C VAL A 21 3.67 -11.92 6.56
N LEU A 22 2.93 -12.99 6.89
CA LEU A 22 3.51 -14.22 7.43
C LEU A 22 4.44 -14.91 6.43
N ARG A 23 4.09 -14.91 5.13
CA ARG A 23 4.99 -15.42 4.08
C ARG A 23 6.24 -14.58 3.91
N ALA A 24 6.14 -13.26 4.03
CA ALA A 24 7.31 -12.38 4.01
C ALA A 24 8.23 -12.59 5.23
N ALA A 25 7.66 -13.06 6.33
CA ALA A 25 8.36 -13.37 7.57
C ALA A 25 8.98 -14.78 7.60
N SER A 26 8.61 -15.68 6.65
CA SER A 26 9.14 -17.03 6.57
C SER A 26 10.53 -17.07 5.92
N ASP A 27 11.24 -18.19 6.10
CA ASP A 27 12.56 -18.41 5.47
C ASP A 27 12.44 -19.21 4.16
N ASP A 28 11.25 -19.35 3.59
CA ASP A 28 11.01 -20.10 2.36
C ASP A 28 11.26 -19.29 1.09
N ALA A 29 11.25 -19.95 -0.06
CA ALA A 29 11.48 -19.32 -1.36
C ALA A 29 10.41 -18.27 -1.72
N GLY A 30 9.25 -18.30 -1.07
CA GLY A 30 8.15 -17.34 -1.24
C GLY A 30 8.32 -16.04 -0.45
N SER A 31 9.26 -15.97 0.48
CA SER A 31 9.43 -14.81 1.36
C SER A 31 9.88 -13.57 0.61
N LYS A 32 10.87 -13.68 -0.28
CA LYS A 32 11.40 -12.53 -1.05
C LYS A 32 10.34 -11.83 -1.91
N PRO A 33 9.53 -12.54 -2.75
CA PRO A 33 8.44 -11.92 -3.49
C PRO A 33 7.39 -11.27 -2.59
N ALA A 34 6.97 -11.95 -1.50
CA ALA A 34 5.99 -11.41 -0.57
C ALA A 34 6.48 -10.13 0.11
N LEU A 35 7.76 -10.10 0.44
CA LEU A 35 8.43 -8.94 1.02
C LEU A 35 8.52 -7.77 0.05
N ALA A 36 8.96 -8.03 -1.19
CA ALA A 36 8.98 -7.01 -2.24
C ALA A 36 7.59 -6.40 -2.47
N ASP A 37 6.55 -7.20 -2.37
CA ASP A 37 5.17 -6.75 -2.43
C ASP A 37 4.75 -5.86 -1.27
N LEU A 38 5.15 -6.21 -0.04
CA LEU A 38 4.93 -5.36 1.13
C LEU A 38 5.65 -4.02 0.98
N CYS A 39 6.93 -4.04 0.59
CA CYS A 39 7.70 -2.83 0.36
C CYS A 39 7.01 -1.93 -0.69
N ARG A 40 6.61 -2.46 -1.85
CA ARG A 40 5.92 -1.67 -2.89
C ARG A 40 4.59 -1.07 -2.40
N THR A 41 3.83 -1.83 -1.59
CA THR A 41 2.52 -1.38 -1.10
C THR A 41 2.65 -0.29 -0.05
N TYR A 42 3.68 -0.38 0.82
CA TYR A 42 3.82 0.50 1.98
C TYR A 42 4.86 1.59 1.82
N TRP A 43 5.75 1.52 0.82
CA TRP A 43 6.81 2.51 0.63
C TRP A 43 6.24 3.94 0.51
N TYR A 44 5.36 4.16 -0.45
CA TYR A 44 4.81 5.48 -0.68
C TYR A 44 3.95 6.02 0.47
N PRO A 45 3.04 5.25 1.08
CA PRO A 45 2.33 5.69 2.28
C PRO A 45 3.25 6.14 3.42
N LEU A 46 4.33 5.42 3.70
CA LEU A 46 5.30 5.78 4.74
C LEU A 46 6.10 7.03 4.34
N TYR A 47 6.50 7.14 3.08
CA TYR A 47 7.14 8.32 2.53
C TYR A 47 6.25 9.57 2.68
N ALA A 48 5.01 9.52 2.20
CA ALA A 48 4.05 10.61 2.29
C ALA A 48 3.78 11.03 3.74
N TYR A 49 3.73 10.06 4.66
CA TYR A 49 3.64 10.32 6.09
C TYR A 49 4.81 11.17 6.61
N LEU A 50 6.05 10.79 6.29
CA LEU A 50 7.25 11.52 6.71
C LEU A 50 7.31 12.90 6.07
N ARG A 51 6.99 13.00 4.77
CA ARG A 51 6.91 14.29 4.07
C ARG A 51 5.90 15.23 4.73
N ARG A 52 4.76 14.69 5.16
CA ARG A 52 3.74 15.46 5.86
C ARG A 52 4.17 15.92 7.26
N GLN A 53 5.13 15.25 7.87
CA GLN A 53 5.78 15.68 9.11
C GLN A 53 6.88 16.71 8.91
N GLY A 54 7.13 17.16 7.68
CA GLY A 54 8.14 18.16 7.36
C GLY A 54 9.54 17.57 7.13
N VAL A 55 9.67 16.25 6.99
CA VAL A 55 10.95 15.63 6.60
C VAL A 55 11.25 15.98 5.14
N SER A 56 12.50 16.30 4.80
CA SER A 56 12.88 16.61 3.41
C SER A 56 12.67 15.40 2.48
N PRO A 57 12.53 15.61 1.15
CA PRO A 57 12.36 14.49 0.21
C PRO A 57 13.44 13.41 0.35
N ASN A 58 14.69 13.81 0.33
CA ASN A 58 15.84 12.90 0.43
C ASN A 58 15.87 12.15 1.77
N ASP A 59 15.69 12.89 2.88
CA ASP A 59 15.69 12.27 4.21
C ASP A 59 14.51 11.32 4.41
N ALA A 60 13.34 11.62 3.81
CA ALA A 60 12.16 10.75 3.90
C ALA A 60 12.38 9.44 3.12
N GLU A 61 12.99 9.52 1.93
CA GLU A 61 13.35 8.35 1.14
C GLU A 61 14.36 7.48 1.87
N ASP A 62 15.47 8.07 2.29
CA ASP A 62 16.52 7.38 3.06
C ASP A 62 15.98 6.74 4.33
N ALA A 63 15.08 7.44 5.03
CA ALA A 63 14.46 6.93 6.24
C ALA A 63 13.58 5.72 5.97
N VAL A 64 12.75 5.75 4.91
CA VAL A 64 11.88 4.61 4.55
C VAL A 64 12.71 3.41 4.09
N GLN A 65 13.77 3.62 3.30
CA GLN A 65 14.67 2.56 2.87
C GLN A 65 15.39 1.91 4.07
N ALA A 66 15.97 2.73 4.95
CA ALA A 66 16.63 2.24 6.16
C ALA A 66 15.67 1.55 7.12
N PHE A 67 14.43 2.03 7.23
CA PHE A 67 13.40 1.39 8.03
C PHE A 67 13.07 -0.01 7.52
N PHE A 68 12.87 -0.18 6.20
CA PHE A 68 12.64 -1.50 5.62
C PHE A 68 13.83 -2.42 5.78
N ALA A 69 15.06 -1.94 5.55
CA ALA A 69 16.27 -2.73 5.78
C ALA A 69 16.31 -3.27 7.21
N ARG A 70 16.09 -2.42 8.20
CA ARG A 70 16.07 -2.80 9.60
C ARG A 70 14.92 -3.76 9.95
N LEU A 71 13.73 -3.52 9.40
CA LEU A 71 12.57 -4.40 9.59
C LEU A 71 12.88 -5.85 9.18
N LEU A 72 13.74 -6.01 8.17
CA LEU A 72 14.20 -7.28 7.64
C LEU A 72 15.32 -7.90 8.48
N GLU A 73 16.36 -7.12 8.77
CA GLU A 73 17.52 -7.55 9.53
C GLU A 73 17.16 -8.01 10.93
N ASP A 74 16.31 -7.25 11.62
CA ASP A 74 15.88 -7.55 12.99
C ASP A 74 14.82 -8.67 13.06
N GLY A 75 14.32 -9.18 11.92
CA GLY A 75 13.29 -10.22 11.85
C GLY A 75 11.99 -9.81 12.52
N ILE A 76 11.71 -8.52 12.63
CA ILE A 76 10.55 -7.96 13.34
C ILE A 76 9.24 -8.52 12.81
N LEU A 77 9.18 -8.82 11.50
CA LEU A 77 7.99 -9.39 10.85
C LEU A 77 7.62 -10.77 11.41
N ARG A 78 8.56 -11.52 11.97
CA ARG A 78 8.33 -12.85 12.58
C ARG A 78 7.53 -12.78 13.88
N HIS A 79 7.54 -11.63 14.53
CA HIS A 79 6.90 -11.40 15.82
C HIS A 79 5.58 -10.63 15.73
N VAL A 80 5.12 -10.38 14.49
CA VAL A 80 3.87 -9.65 14.28
C VAL A 80 2.68 -10.59 14.46
N ASP A 81 1.81 -10.23 15.40
CA ASP A 81 0.62 -10.98 15.76
C ASP A 81 -0.63 -10.43 15.05
N PRO A 82 -1.29 -11.21 14.19
CA PRO A 82 -2.52 -10.81 13.52
C PRO A 82 -3.66 -10.41 14.47
N GLU A 83 -3.68 -10.95 15.68
CA GLU A 83 -4.74 -10.69 16.67
C GLU A 83 -4.58 -9.32 17.34
N ARG A 84 -3.37 -8.76 17.34
CA ARG A 84 -3.06 -7.46 17.94
C ARG A 84 -3.45 -6.26 17.08
N GLY A 85 -4.04 -6.48 15.90
CA GLY A 85 -4.56 -5.39 15.09
C GLY A 85 -4.14 -5.40 13.62
N ARG A 86 -4.19 -4.22 13.01
CA ARG A 86 -3.92 -4.07 11.58
C ARG A 86 -2.43 -3.89 11.33
N PHE A 87 -1.86 -4.64 10.39
CA PHE A 87 -0.44 -4.54 10.02
C PHE A 87 0.00 -3.12 9.66
N ARG A 88 -0.86 -2.34 8.99
CA ARG A 88 -0.56 -0.94 8.67
C ARG A 88 -0.34 -0.07 9.93
N GLY A 89 -1.12 -0.31 10.99
CA GLY A 89 -0.94 0.37 12.27
C GLY A 89 0.36 -0.02 12.94
N PHE A 90 0.72 -1.31 12.90
CA PHE A 90 2.01 -1.79 13.36
C PHE A 90 3.17 -1.12 12.62
N LEU A 91 3.13 -1.07 11.27
CA LEU A 91 4.20 -0.43 10.49
C LEU A 91 4.37 1.04 10.83
N LEU A 92 3.26 1.77 10.98
CA LEU A 92 3.31 3.19 11.34
C LEU A 92 3.89 3.41 12.74
N ALA A 93 3.51 2.58 13.72
CA ALA A 93 4.07 2.63 15.06
C ALA A 93 5.58 2.30 15.07
N ALA A 94 5.98 1.26 14.33
CA ALA A 94 7.37 0.87 14.18
C ALA A 94 8.21 1.96 13.48
N LEU A 95 7.67 2.62 12.43
CA LEU A 95 8.32 3.76 11.78
C LEU A 95 8.52 4.92 12.76
N ARG A 96 7.50 5.26 13.55
CA ARG A 96 7.60 6.33 14.57
C ARG A 96 8.71 6.04 15.57
N GLN A 97 8.79 4.81 16.06
CA GLN A 97 9.84 4.38 16.98
C GLN A 97 11.22 4.43 16.32
N PHE A 98 11.33 3.97 15.08
CA PHE A 98 12.56 4.05 14.28
C PHE A 98 13.03 5.50 14.12
N MET A 99 12.13 6.43 13.74
CA MET A 99 12.45 7.85 13.57
C MET A 99 12.84 8.53 14.90
N ALA A 100 12.21 8.16 16.00
CA ALA A 100 12.60 8.67 17.32
C ALA A 100 14.04 8.24 17.69
N GLY A 101 14.38 6.97 17.46
CA GLY A 101 15.73 6.44 17.66
C GLY A 101 16.77 7.10 16.74
N ARG A 102 16.41 7.32 15.45
CA ARG A 102 17.27 7.99 14.48
C ARG A 102 17.58 9.44 14.87
N ARG A 103 16.58 10.21 15.31
CA ARG A 103 16.78 11.59 15.79
C ARG A 103 17.72 11.67 16.99
N VAL A 104 17.62 10.71 17.94
CA VAL A 104 18.54 10.64 19.07
C VAL A 104 19.95 10.33 18.59
N TYR A 105 20.13 9.40 17.67
CA TYR A 105 21.42 9.02 17.11
C TYR A 105 22.05 10.14 16.26
N GLU A 106 21.29 10.79 15.38
CA GLU A 106 21.76 11.91 14.55
C GLU A 106 22.11 13.16 15.37
N SER A 107 21.39 13.43 16.45
CA SER A 107 21.77 14.48 17.39
C SER A 107 23.09 14.20 18.11
N ALA A 108 23.41 12.91 18.33
CA ALA A 108 24.67 12.47 18.91
C ALA A 108 25.80 12.33 17.86
N ALA A 109 25.45 12.04 16.60
CA ALA A 109 26.39 11.66 15.51
C ALA A 109 26.51 12.69 14.39
N LYS A 110 26.53 14.00 14.66
CA LYS A 110 26.78 15.07 13.66
C LYS A 110 28.12 14.93 12.87
N ARG A 111 28.66 13.74 12.73
CA ARG A 111 29.94 13.44 12.05
C ARG A 111 29.95 12.10 11.34
N LYS A 112 29.16 11.87 10.29
CA LYS A 112 29.52 10.90 9.25
C LYS A 112 28.73 11.09 7.96
N PRO A 113 29.36 11.01 6.76
CA PRO A 113 28.67 11.12 5.49
C PRO A 113 27.87 9.84 5.17
N PRO A 114 26.77 9.94 4.41
CA PRO A 114 25.94 8.81 4.06
C PRO A 114 26.58 7.95 2.98
N GLY A 115 26.60 6.63 3.19
CA GLY A 115 26.91 5.64 2.16
C GLY A 115 25.63 5.28 1.43
N GLY A 116 25.61 5.49 0.09
CA GLY A 116 24.44 5.35 -0.74
C GLY A 116 24.00 3.93 -1.00
N LEU A 117 22.70 3.73 -1.06
CA LEU A 117 21.98 2.64 -1.72
C LEU A 117 21.20 3.22 -2.90
N VAL A 118 21.02 2.41 -3.95
CA VAL A 118 20.50 2.76 -5.28
C VAL A 118 19.22 3.60 -5.21
N PRO A 119 19.13 4.76 -5.92
CA PRO A 119 17.93 5.61 -5.92
C PRO A 119 16.76 4.91 -6.64
N ILE A 120 15.67 4.66 -5.94
CA ILE A 120 14.36 4.55 -6.57
C ILE A 120 14.00 5.98 -6.96
N GLU A 121 13.59 6.22 -8.19
CA GLU A 121 13.45 7.54 -8.78
C GLU A 121 12.70 8.52 -7.85
N LEU A 122 13.47 9.41 -7.24
CA LEU A 122 13.03 10.48 -6.32
C LEU A 122 11.89 11.32 -6.93
N SER A 123 11.86 11.38 -8.27
CA SER A 123 10.93 12.19 -9.04
C SER A 123 9.47 11.73 -8.93
N GLU A 124 9.18 10.42 -8.88
CA GLU A 124 7.79 9.92 -8.85
C GLU A 124 7.10 10.12 -7.50
N GLY A 125 7.80 9.82 -6.41
CA GLY A 125 7.26 9.98 -5.06
C GLY A 125 6.94 11.44 -4.73
N GLU A 126 7.82 12.37 -5.09
CA GLU A 126 7.63 13.79 -4.83
C GLU A 126 6.62 14.42 -5.78
N LEU A 127 6.61 14.06 -7.06
CA LEU A 127 5.59 14.47 -8.01
C LEU A 127 4.19 14.00 -7.58
N ARG A 128 4.10 12.79 -7.06
CA ARG A 128 2.86 12.26 -6.52
C ARG A 128 2.45 13.01 -5.25
N TYR A 129 3.37 13.18 -4.31
CA TYR A 129 3.13 13.89 -3.07
C TYR A 129 2.68 15.34 -3.31
N SER A 130 3.33 16.07 -4.21
CA SER A 130 2.97 17.46 -4.55
C SER A 130 1.58 17.60 -5.17
N LYS A 131 1.10 16.58 -5.90
CA LYS A 131 -0.25 16.53 -6.47
C LYS A 131 -1.32 16.17 -5.44
N GLU A 132 -0.97 15.36 -4.43
CA GLU A 132 -1.88 14.89 -3.39
C GLU A 132 -2.00 15.88 -2.21
N LEU A 133 -1.29 17.01 -2.23
CA LEU A 133 -1.30 18.03 -1.17
C LEU A 133 -2.69 18.67 -1.01
N THR A 134 -3.49 18.05 -0.16
CA THR A 134 -4.59 18.73 0.50
C THR A 134 -4.07 19.34 1.81
N HIS A 135 -4.00 20.67 1.88
CA HIS A 135 -3.35 21.41 2.97
C HIS A 135 -3.92 21.17 4.38
N HIS A 136 -5.01 20.42 4.52
CA HIS A 136 -5.74 20.22 5.78
C HIS A 136 -5.71 18.76 6.32
N VAL A 137 -4.94 17.87 5.70
CA VAL A 137 -4.93 16.45 6.09
C VAL A 137 -3.78 16.17 7.06
N THR A 138 -4.06 15.51 8.19
CA THR A 138 -3.02 15.09 9.14
C THR A 138 -2.13 13.99 8.54
N PRO A 139 -0.89 13.81 9.04
CA PRO A 139 0.00 12.73 8.55
C PRO A 139 -0.65 11.34 8.60
N ASP A 140 -1.40 11.05 9.67
CA ASP A 140 -2.08 9.77 9.85
C ASP A 140 -3.19 9.54 8.82
N ILE A 141 -4.01 10.55 8.55
CA ILE A 141 -5.07 10.47 7.55
C ILE A 141 -4.45 10.31 6.15
N LEU A 142 -3.38 11.05 5.84
CA LEU A 142 -2.68 10.91 4.56
C LEU A 142 -2.10 9.51 4.40
N TYR A 143 -1.51 8.94 5.45
CA TYR A 143 -1.01 7.57 5.45
C TYR A 143 -2.12 6.55 5.15
N ASP A 144 -3.25 6.63 5.85
CA ASP A 144 -4.38 5.72 5.64
C ASP A 144 -4.97 5.88 4.23
N TYR A 145 -5.08 7.10 3.72
CA TYR A 145 -5.57 7.40 2.38
C TYR A 145 -4.65 6.83 1.29
N THR A 146 -3.37 7.16 1.34
CA THR A 146 -2.39 6.71 0.34
C THR A 146 -2.20 5.20 0.37
N TRP A 147 -2.29 4.58 1.56
CA TRP A 147 -2.32 3.13 1.71
C TRP A 147 -3.55 2.50 1.05
N ALA A 148 -4.74 3.08 1.24
CA ALA A 148 -5.97 2.58 0.61
C ALA A 148 -5.89 2.65 -0.92
N LEU A 149 -5.35 3.74 -1.47
CA LEU A 149 -5.12 3.88 -2.90
C LEU A 149 -4.10 2.86 -3.43
N ALA A 150 -3.01 2.62 -2.69
CA ALA A 150 -2.01 1.62 -3.08
C ALA A 150 -2.61 0.20 -3.09
N LEU A 151 -3.46 -0.11 -2.10
CA LEU A 151 -4.17 -1.39 -2.05
C LEU A 151 -5.15 -1.55 -3.22
N LEU A 152 -5.93 -0.51 -3.51
CA LEU A 152 -6.88 -0.51 -4.64
C LEU A 152 -6.14 -0.71 -5.97
N LYS A 153 -5.09 0.08 -6.21
CA LYS A 153 -4.26 -0.05 -7.42
C LYS A 153 -3.74 -1.48 -7.57
N ARG A 154 -3.17 -2.04 -6.50
CA ARG A 154 -2.66 -3.40 -6.51
C ARG A 154 -3.75 -4.44 -6.81
N SER A 155 -4.94 -4.28 -6.23
CA SER A 155 -6.07 -5.19 -6.50
C SER A 155 -6.47 -5.14 -7.97
N MET A 156 -6.49 -3.96 -8.57
CA MET A 156 -6.75 -3.77 -9.99
C MET A 156 -5.67 -4.41 -10.87
N ASP A 157 -4.39 -4.25 -10.50
CA ASP A 157 -3.27 -4.87 -11.24
C ASP A 157 -3.34 -6.41 -11.19
N LEU A 158 -3.72 -6.99 -10.05
CA LEU A 158 -3.93 -8.45 -9.92
C LEU A 158 -5.11 -8.94 -10.75
N LEU A 159 -6.24 -8.22 -10.71
CA LEU A 159 -7.43 -8.55 -11.52
C LEU A 159 -7.10 -8.47 -13.02
N ARG A 160 -6.35 -7.45 -13.44
CA ARG A 160 -5.89 -7.31 -14.82
C ARG A 160 -5.04 -8.52 -15.23
N ALA A 161 -4.04 -8.87 -14.44
CA ALA A 161 -3.16 -10.01 -14.72
C ALA A 161 -3.94 -11.34 -14.79
N GLU A 162 -4.90 -11.54 -13.89
CA GLU A 162 -5.76 -12.72 -13.89
C GLU A 162 -6.64 -12.79 -15.15
N ASN A 163 -7.29 -11.67 -15.53
CA ASN A 163 -8.12 -11.63 -16.72
C ASN A 163 -7.28 -11.79 -18.00
N GLN A 164 -6.06 -11.24 -18.05
CA GLN A 164 -5.14 -11.47 -19.17
C GLN A 164 -4.79 -12.95 -19.30
N SER A 165 -4.51 -13.66 -18.20
CA SER A 165 -4.20 -15.09 -18.22
C SER A 165 -5.37 -15.96 -18.68
N LYS A 166 -6.60 -15.47 -18.51
CA LYS A 166 -7.84 -16.14 -18.95
C LYS A 166 -8.29 -15.74 -20.36
N GLY A 167 -7.52 -14.89 -21.07
CA GLY A 167 -7.90 -14.37 -22.38
C GLY A 167 -9.07 -13.36 -22.34
N GLN A 168 -9.34 -12.78 -21.19
CA GLN A 168 -10.44 -11.84 -20.94
C GLN A 168 -9.97 -10.38 -20.74
N ALA A 169 -8.81 -10.03 -21.29
CA ALA A 169 -8.20 -8.71 -21.11
C ALA A 169 -9.11 -7.58 -21.58
N GLU A 170 -9.67 -7.71 -22.79
CA GLU A 170 -10.57 -6.73 -23.40
C GLU A 170 -11.82 -6.48 -22.53
N ARG A 171 -12.42 -7.57 -22.03
CA ARG A 171 -13.57 -7.50 -21.12
C ARG A 171 -13.20 -6.74 -19.84
N PHE A 172 -12.07 -7.07 -19.24
CA PHE A 172 -11.61 -6.39 -18.02
C PHE A 172 -11.39 -4.89 -18.25
N GLU A 173 -10.71 -4.50 -19.33
CA GLU A 173 -10.46 -3.09 -19.66
C GLU A 173 -11.76 -2.31 -19.88
N ALA A 174 -12.76 -2.91 -20.54
CA ALA A 174 -14.06 -2.29 -20.76
C ALA A 174 -14.81 -2.01 -19.44
N PHE A 175 -14.75 -2.93 -18.47
CA PHE A 175 -15.42 -2.79 -17.18
C PHE A 175 -14.59 -2.02 -16.14
N GLN A 176 -13.28 -1.84 -16.33
CA GLN A 176 -12.41 -1.18 -15.35
C GLN A 176 -12.89 0.23 -14.99
N GLY A 177 -13.34 0.98 -15.96
CA GLY A 177 -13.87 2.34 -15.76
C GLY A 177 -15.07 2.39 -14.82
N LEU A 178 -15.94 1.37 -14.84
CA LEU A 178 -17.07 1.26 -13.90
C LEU A 178 -16.58 0.97 -12.47
N LEU A 179 -15.60 0.08 -12.31
CA LEU A 179 -15.04 -0.28 -11.00
C LEU A 179 -14.37 0.92 -10.32
N THR A 180 -13.81 1.83 -11.10
CA THR A 180 -13.12 3.03 -10.59
C THR A 180 -14.01 4.27 -10.52
N GLY A 181 -15.26 4.18 -10.99
CA GLY A 181 -16.17 5.31 -11.08
C GLY A 181 -15.78 6.37 -12.13
N GLN A 182 -14.89 6.02 -13.06
CA GLN A 182 -14.40 6.90 -14.12
C GLN A 182 -15.19 6.79 -15.44
N SER A 183 -16.03 5.76 -15.56
CA SER A 183 -16.85 5.55 -16.75
C SER A 183 -18.22 6.18 -16.58
N SER A 184 -18.66 6.94 -17.57
CA SER A 184 -20.05 7.40 -17.72
C SER A 184 -20.95 6.37 -18.41
N ARG A 185 -20.37 5.28 -18.96
CA ARG A 185 -21.10 4.20 -19.64
C ARG A 185 -21.77 3.28 -18.62
N SER A 186 -22.94 2.77 -18.96
CA SER A 186 -23.64 1.76 -18.17
C SER A 186 -23.06 0.35 -18.38
N VAL A 187 -23.33 -0.55 -17.45
CA VAL A 187 -22.99 -1.99 -17.59
C VAL A 187 -23.60 -2.57 -18.88
N ARG A 188 -24.84 -2.14 -19.21
CA ARG A 188 -25.56 -2.59 -20.40
C ARG A 188 -24.86 -2.18 -21.69
N GLU A 189 -24.45 -0.92 -21.81
CA GLU A 189 -23.76 -0.41 -23.02
C GLU A 189 -22.43 -1.14 -23.24
N ILE A 190 -21.69 -1.40 -22.18
CA ILE A 190 -20.44 -2.18 -22.25
C ILE A 190 -20.73 -3.64 -22.63
N GLY A 191 -21.79 -4.24 -22.10
CA GLY A 191 -22.20 -5.59 -22.44
C GLY A 191 -22.60 -5.74 -23.91
N GLU A 192 -23.36 -4.78 -24.44
CA GLU A 192 -23.75 -4.73 -25.87
C GLU A 192 -22.52 -4.61 -26.79
N GLU A 193 -21.55 -3.73 -26.44
CA GLU A 193 -20.29 -3.55 -27.18
C GLU A 193 -19.44 -4.83 -27.21
N LEU A 194 -19.44 -5.60 -26.12
CA LEU A 194 -18.70 -6.87 -26.00
C LEU A 194 -19.49 -8.08 -26.54
N GLY A 195 -20.68 -7.88 -27.11
CA GLY A 195 -21.54 -8.96 -27.60
C GLY A 195 -22.04 -9.90 -26.50
N MET A 196 -22.15 -9.41 -25.26
CA MET A 196 -22.59 -10.20 -24.09
C MET A 196 -24.10 -10.16 -23.95
N THR A 197 -24.71 -11.27 -23.56
CA THR A 197 -26.13 -11.36 -23.20
C THR A 197 -26.36 -11.02 -21.73
N GLU A 198 -27.59 -10.61 -21.35
CA GLU A 198 -27.95 -10.21 -19.97
C GLU A 198 -27.73 -11.30 -18.90
N GLY A 199 -27.31 -12.50 -19.26
CA GLY A 199 -27.05 -13.62 -18.35
C GLY A 199 -25.61 -14.15 -18.41
N ALA A 200 -24.70 -13.44 -19.05
CA ALA A 200 -23.30 -13.92 -19.22
C ALA A 200 -22.33 -13.38 -18.17
#